data_3f5cf688efc86276ce7fb21419aa83e7
#
_entry.id   3f5cf688efc86276ce7fb21419aa83e7
#
_cell.length_a   1.000
_cell.length_b   1.000
_cell.length_c   1.000
_cell.angle_alpha   90.00
_cell.angle_beta   90.00
_cell.angle_gamma   90.00
#
_symmetry.space_group_name_H-M   'P 1'
#
loop_
_entity.id
_entity.type
_entity.pdbx_description
1 polymer ?
#
loop_
_entity_poly.entity_id
_entity_poly.type
_entity_poly.pdbx_seq_one_letter_code
_entity_poly.pdbx_strand_id
1 'polypeptide(L)'
;ERKIVVLGDMLELGNEADMRHRELFPWVERSGAERIVLVGQHMRALCRTLIEAGWSEEQVFWFEQSDMAAAFVVTLVQDGDLVLIKGSRGIRMEWVSEKLLFDPNEAKNFLCCQSSEWRNHPFVPPAEWMG
;
A
#
# COMPACT_ATOMS: atom_id res chain seq x y z
N GLU A 1 13.34 -14.63 7.72
CA GLU A 1 12.95 -13.59 6.75
C GLU A 1 11.59 -13.03 7.14
N ARG A 2 11.56 -11.78 7.60
CA ARG A 2 10.33 -11.10 7.98
C ARG A 2 9.57 -10.67 6.72
N LYS A 3 8.24 -10.83 6.74
CA LYS A 3 7.39 -10.45 5.61
C LYS A 3 6.57 -9.21 5.96
N ILE A 4 6.58 -8.26 5.04
CA ILE A 4 5.83 -7.00 5.15
C ILE A 4 4.93 -6.87 3.92
N VAL A 5 3.67 -6.55 4.14
CA VAL A 5 2.69 -6.32 3.06
C VAL A 5 2.25 -4.86 3.10
N VAL A 6 2.36 -4.18 1.96
CA VAL A 6 1.96 -2.79 1.77
C VAL A 6 0.89 -2.74 0.68
N LEU A 7 -0.35 -2.50 1.07
CA LEU A 7 -1.51 -2.53 0.17
C LEU A 7 -2.17 -1.16 0.06
N GLY A 8 -2.34 -0.71 -1.18
CA GLY A 8 -3.10 0.49 -1.51
C GLY A 8 -4.50 0.16 -2.00
N ASP A 9 -5.39 1.15 -1.95
CA ASP A 9 -6.76 1.01 -2.42
C ASP A 9 -6.86 0.40 -3.82
N MET A 10 -7.87 -0.42 -4.00
CA MET A 10 -8.38 -0.82 -5.32
C MET A 10 -9.41 0.20 -5.75
N LEU A 11 -9.18 0.86 -6.88
CA LEU A 11 -10.08 1.87 -7.43
C LEU A 11 -11.15 1.26 -8.34
N GLU A 12 -12.16 2.06 -8.67
CA GLU A 12 -13.23 1.70 -9.62
C GLU A 12 -14.16 0.55 -9.17
N LEU A 13 -14.30 0.33 -7.86
CA LEU A 13 -15.18 -0.69 -7.30
C LEU A 13 -16.57 -0.18 -6.90
N GLY A 14 -16.81 1.11 -7.03
CA GLY A 14 -18.11 1.71 -6.72
C GLY A 14 -18.55 1.47 -5.27
N ASN A 15 -19.83 1.16 -5.08
CA ASN A 15 -20.42 0.95 -3.75
C ASN A 15 -19.93 -0.32 -3.04
N GLU A 16 -19.28 -1.23 -3.74
CA GLU A 16 -18.73 -2.48 -3.18
C GLU A 16 -17.31 -2.31 -2.63
N ALA A 17 -16.71 -1.13 -2.79
CA ALA A 17 -15.30 -0.91 -2.48
C ALA A 17 -14.92 -1.40 -1.08
N ASP A 18 -15.61 -0.95 -0.04
CA ASP A 18 -15.28 -1.34 1.33
C ASP A 18 -15.42 -2.84 1.57
N MET A 19 -16.46 -3.46 1.00
CA MET A 19 -16.67 -4.91 1.09
C MET A 19 -15.53 -5.66 0.41
N ARG A 20 -15.13 -5.25 -0.80
CA ARG A 20 -14.04 -5.90 -1.55
C ARG A 20 -12.69 -5.76 -0.82
N HIS A 21 -12.47 -4.63 -0.16
CA HIS A 21 -11.26 -4.46 0.65
C HIS A 21 -11.26 -5.37 1.89
N ARG A 22 -12.39 -5.52 2.57
CA ARG A 22 -12.53 -6.47 3.68
C ARG A 22 -12.31 -7.93 3.24
N GLU A 23 -12.68 -8.29 2.04
CA GLU A 23 -12.47 -9.64 1.48
C GLU A 23 -10.99 -10.01 1.30
N LEU A 24 -10.08 -9.06 1.41
CA LEU A 24 -8.65 -9.33 1.42
C LEU A 24 -8.16 -9.96 2.73
N PHE A 25 -8.96 -9.91 3.79
CA PHE A 25 -8.59 -10.40 5.12
C PHE A 25 -8.04 -11.85 5.10
N PRO A 26 -8.72 -12.85 4.49
CA PRO A 26 -8.19 -14.21 4.48
C PRO A 26 -6.84 -14.36 3.77
N TRP A 27 -6.59 -13.51 2.78
CA TRP A 27 -5.32 -13.51 2.05
C TRP A 27 -4.19 -12.95 2.90
N VAL A 28 -4.47 -11.85 3.62
CA VAL A 28 -3.51 -11.24 4.56
C VAL A 28 -3.18 -12.24 5.67
N GLU A 29 -4.18 -12.87 6.27
CA GLU A 29 -4.00 -13.91 7.30
C GLU A 29 -3.08 -15.04 6.84
N ARG A 30 -3.28 -15.53 5.62
CA ARG A 30 -2.51 -16.64 5.07
C ARG A 30 -1.13 -16.25 4.52
N SER A 31 -0.86 -14.97 4.33
CA SER A 31 0.40 -14.49 3.77
C SER A 31 1.61 -14.77 4.67
N GLY A 32 1.37 -14.90 5.97
CA GLY A 32 2.41 -14.97 6.98
C GLY A 32 3.14 -13.64 7.18
N ALA A 33 2.51 -12.53 6.77
CA ALA A 33 3.08 -11.20 6.99
C ALA A 33 3.06 -10.86 8.49
N GLU A 34 4.13 -10.24 8.95
CA GLU A 34 4.28 -9.78 10.34
C GLU A 34 3.93 -8.32 10.53
N ARG A 35 3.95 -7.56 9.43
CA ARG A 35 3.58 -6.15 9.41
C ARG A 35 2.73 -5.86 8.17
N ILE A 36 1.66 -5.12 8.37
CA ILE A 36 0.71 -4.74 7.32
C ILE A 36 0.63 -3.22 7.28
N VAL A 37 0.90 -2.63 6.13
CA VAL A 37 0.74 -1.20 5.89
C VAL A 37 -0.36 -1.02 4.85
N LEU A 38 -1.37 -0.25 5.20
CA LEU A 38 -2.58 -0.03 4.40
C LEU A 38 -2.67 1.43 3.98
N VAL A 39 -2.95 1.68 2.71
CA VAL A 39 -2.94 3.02 2.13
C VAL A 39 -4.24 3.30 1.39
N GLY A 40 -4.92 4.35 1.81
CA GLY A 40 -6.13 4.83 1.16
C GLY A 40 -7.39 4.69 1.98
N GLN A 41 -8.44 5.37 1.54
CA GLN A 41 -9.70 5.48 2.29
C GLN A 41 -10.41 4.14 2.46
N HIS A 42 -10.44 3.32 1.40
CA HIS A 42 -11.12 2.02 1.44
C HIS A 42 -10.35 0.97 2.24
N MET A 43 -9.03 1.07 2.30
CA MET A 43 -8.20 0.20 3.13
C MET A 43 -8.47 0.35 4.63
N ARG A 44 -9.15 1.41 5.06
CA ARG A 44 -9.63 1.54 6.44
C ARG A 44 -10.57 0.40 6.82
N ALA A 45 -11.38 -0.08 5.88
CA ALA A 45 -12.27 -1.21 6.12
C ALA A 45 -11.50 -2.49 6.46
N LEU A 46 -10.43 -2.77 5.71
CA LEU A 46 -9.55 -3.91 5.99
C LEU A 46 -8.79 -3.70 7.31
N CYS A 47 -8.30 -2.50 7.57
CA CYS A 47 -7.62 -2.16 8.83
C CYS A 47 -8.50 -2.50 10.05
N ARG A 48 -9.76 -2.06 10.04
CA ARG A 48 -10.72 -2.37 11.11
C ARG A 48 -10.95 -3.87 11.25
N THR A 49 -11.10 -4.58 10.13
CA THR A 49 -11.30 -6.04 10.12
C THR A 49 -10.12 -6.76 10.76
N LEU A 50 -8.90 -6.36 10.45
CA LEU A 50 -7.68 -6.94 11.03
C LEU A 50 -7.60 -6.70 12.54
N ILE A 51 -7.84 -5.47 12.98
CA ILE A 51 -7.82 -5.13 14.42
C ILE A 51 -8.91 -5.89 15.18
N GLU A 52 -10.13 -5.98 14.64
CA GLU A 52 -11.23 -6.76 15.23
C GLU A 52 -10.91 -8.25 15.30
N ALA A 53 -10.10 -8.77 14.38
CA ALA A 53 -9.64 -10.15 14.37
C ALA A 53 -8.47 -10.43 15.33
N GLY A 54 -7.95 -9.42 16.02
CA GLY A 54 -6.90 -9.58 17.03
C GLY A 54 -5.50 -9.13 16.61
N TRP A 55 -5.34 -8.56 15.43
CA TRP A 55 -4.06 -7.94 15.03
C TRP A 55 -3.81 -6.70 15.89
N SER A 56 -2.57 -6.51 16.32
CA SER A 56 -2.23 -5.36 17.16
C SER A 56 -1.96 -4.09 16.33
N GLU A 57 -2.05 -2.95 17.00
CA GLU A 57 -1.67 -1.65 16.42
C GLU A 57 -0.18 -1.54 16.10
N GLU A 58 0.64 -2.45 16.60
CA GLU A 58 2.06 -2.55 16.28
C GLU A 58 2.30 -3.38 15.00
N GLN A 59 1.28 -4.05 14.51
CA GLN A 59 1.37 -4.90 13.32
C GLN A 59 0.65 -4.30 12.12
N VAL A 60 -0.40 -3.50 12.34
CA VAL A 60 -1.24 -2.93 11.29
C VAL A 60 -1.20 -1.41 11.34
N PHE A 61 -0.80 -0.80 10.23
CA PHE A 61 -0.66 0.64 10.09
C PHE A 61 -1.51 1.11 8.92
N TRP A 62 -2.20 2.24 9.09
CA TRP A 62 -3.01 2.84 8.03
C TRP A 62 -2.57 4.27 7.75
N PHE A 63 -2.51 4.61 6.47
CA PHE A 63 -2.22 5.96 5.97
C PHE A 63 -3.23 6.36 4.91
N GLU A 64 -3.60 7.61 4.89
CA GLU A 64 -4.51 8.11 3.88
C GLU A 64 -3.87 8.19 2.50
N GLN A 65 -2.59 8.52 2.43
CA GLN A 65 -1.84 8.72 1.19
C GLN A 65 -0.51 7.96 1.16
N SER A 66 -0.07 7.64 -0.04
CA SER A 66 1.13 6.82 -0.25
C SER A 66 2.44 7.52 0.09
N ASP A 67 2.51 8.85 0.01
CA ASP A 67 3.70 9.60 0.43
C ASP A 67 3.97 9.47 1.94
N MET A 68 2.90 9.53 2.74
CA MET A 68 2.98 9.33 4.19
C MET A 68 3.37 7.88 4.52
N ALA A 69 2.77 6.92 3.82
CA ALA A 69 3.12 5.51 3.96
C ALA A 69 4.58 5.25 3.57
N ALA A 70 5.05 5.86 2.48
CA ALA A 70 6.43 5.72 2.02
C ALA A 70 7.43 6.19 3.08
N ALA A 71 7.18 7.35 3.69
CA ALA A 71 8.02 7.88 4.77
C ALA A 71 8.09 6.92 5.98
N PHE A 72 6.98 6.27 6.32
CA PHE A 72 6.92 5.29 7.39
C PHE A 72 7.60 3.97 7.03
N VAL A 73 7.31 3.41 5.85
CA VAL A 73 7.83 2.11 5.41
C VAL A 73 9.36 2.09 5.40
N VAL A 74 9.99 3.18 5.01
CA VAL A 74 11.46 3.31 5.08
C VAL A 74 12.00 3.08 6.49
N THR A 75 11.29 3.51 7.51
CA THR A 75 11.70 3.31 8.91
C THR A 75 11.39 1.91 9.44
N LEU A 76 10.44 1.23 8.81
CA LEU A 76 9.98 -0.10 9.21
C LEU A 76 10.84 -1.22 8.63
N VAL A 77 11.24 -1.11 7.37
CA VAL A 77 11.93 -2.14 6.61
C VAL A 77 13.38 -2.27 7.05
N GLN A 78 13.86 -3.50 7.16
CA GLN A 78 15.23 -3.86 7.52
C GLN A 78 15.84 -4.78 6.46
N ASP A 79 17.15 -4.87 6.45
CA ASP A 79 17.86 -5.79 5.56
C ASP A 79 17.37 -7.23 5.79
N GLY A 80 17.08 -7.91 4.69
CA GLY A 80 16.56 -9.28 4.71
C GLY A 80 15.02 -9.39 4.76
N ASP A 81 14.29 -8.28 4.86
CA ASP A 81 12.84 -8.31 4.78
C ASP A 81 12.36 -8.61 3.35
N LEU A 82 11.27 -9.35 3.26
CA LEU A 82 10.51 -9.50 2.01
C LEU A 82 9.30 -8.54 2.04
N VAL A 83 9.25 -7.64 1.08
CA VAL A 83 8.20 -6.61 1.03
C VAL A 83 7.35 -6.76 -0.24
N LEU A 84 6.05 -6.99 -0.06
CA LEU A 84 5.07 -6.94 -1.15
C LEU A 84 4.39 -5.56 -1.16
N ILE A 85 4.43 -4.87 -2.30
CA ILE A 85 3.77 -3.58 -2.49
C ILE A 85 2.79 -3.70 -3.65
N LYS A 86 1.50 -3.39 -3.39
CA LYS A 86 0.44 -3.50 -4.40
C LYS A 86 -0.66 -2.46 -4.16
N GLY A 87 -1.20 -1.93 -5.26
CA GLY A 87 -2.34 -1.00 -5.25
C GLY A 87 -2.68 -0.52 -6.65
N SER A 88 -3.80 0.16 -6.81
CA SER A 88 -4.17 0.78 -8.07
C SER A 88 -3.25 1.95 -8.42
N ARG A 89 -3.12 2.26 -9.72
CA ARG A 89 -2.20 3.31 -10.21
C ARG A 89 -2.44 4.67 -9.56
N GLY A 90 -3.69 5.08 -9.41
CA GLY A 90 -4.04 6.37 -8.80
C GLY A 90 -3.59 6.53 -7.35
N ILE A 91 -3.33 5.43 -6.65
CA ILE A 91 -2.84 5.43 -5.27
C ILE A 91 -1.33 5.66 -5.20
N ARG A 92 -0.63 5.60 -6.32
CA ARG A 92 0.80 5.93 -6.42
C ARG A 92 1.69 5.11 -5.48
N MET A 93 1.45 3.80 -5.42
CA MET A 93 2.22 2.89 -4.55
C MET A 93 3.69 2.79 -4.95
N GLU A 94 4.05 3.16 -6.19
CA GLU A 94 5.44 3.25 -6.62
C GLU A 94 6.26 4.27 -5.80
N TRP A 95 5.62 5.25 -5.18
CA TRP A 95 6.31 6.16 -4.25
C TRP A 95 6.89 5.42 -3.05
N VAL A 96 6.23 4.38 -2.58
CA VAL A 96 6.75 3.50 -1.52
C VAL A 96 7.96 2.72 -2.06
N SER A 97 7.82 2.10 -3.23
CA SER A 97 8.89 1.33 -3.86
C SER A 97 10.14 2.17 -4.15
N GLU A 98 9.95 3.40 -4.64
CA GLU A 98 11.06 4.32 -4.91
C GLU A 98 11.90 4.63 -3.65
N LYS A 99 11.24 4.79 -2.51
CA LYS A 99 11.91 5.08 -1.24
C LYS A 99 12.73 3.89 -0.72
N LEU A 100 12.41 2.68 -1.13
CA LEU A 100 13.12 1.46 -0.73
C LEU A 100 14.26 1.09 -1.67
N LEU A 101 14.39 1.74 -2.84
CA LEU A 101 15.50 1.49 -3.74
C LEU A 101 16.83 1.93 -3.12
N PHE A 102 17.86 1.10 -3.29
CA PHE A 102 19.22 1.44 -2.88
C PHE A 102 19.71 2.70 -3.62
N ASP A 103 19.45 2.77 -4.92
CA ASP A 103 19.72 3.95 -5.74
C ASP A 103 18.41 4.46 -6.37
N PRO A 104 17.87 5.60 -5.92
CA PRO A 104 16.64 6.17 -6.49
C PRO A 104 16.73 6.51 -7.99
N ASN A 105 17.92 6.72 -8.54
CA ASN A 105 18.12 6.98 -9.96
C ASN A 105 17.81 5.77 -10.85
N GLU A 106 17.81 4.58 -10.26
CA GLU A 106 17.48 3.33 -10.94
C GLU A 106 15.96 3.06 -11.01
N ALA A 107 15.12 3.92 -10.43
CA ALA A 107 13.66 3.74 -10.40
C ALA A 107 13.07 3.46 -11.79
N LYS A 108 13.51 4.20 -12.80
CA LYS A 108 13.05 4.04 -14.19
C LYS A 108 13.38 2.67 -14.81
N ASN A 109 14.39 1.97 -14.28
CA ASN A 109 14.81 0.66 -14.75
C ASN A 109 14.06 -0.49 -14.05
N PHE A 110 13.62 -0.28 -12.81
CA PHE A 110 13.03 -1.31 -11.96
C PHE A 110 11.54 -1.12 -11.67
N LEU A 111 11.02 0.08 -11.79
CA LEU A 111 9.65 0.40 -11.42
C LEU A 111 8.81 0.80 -12.64
N CYS A 112 7.52 0.51 -12.60
CA CYS A 112 6.55 1.04 -13.55
C CYS A 112 6.20 2.51 -13.24
N CYS A 113 5.41 3.14 -14.10
CA CYS A 113 4.88 4.49 -13.87
C CYS A 113 5.97 5.56 -13.70
N GLN A 114 7.04 5.48 -14.49
CA GLN A 114 8.20 6.36 -14.42
C GLN A 114 8.29 7.38 -15.57
N SER A 115 7.29 7.47 -16.46
CA SER A 115 7.25 8.53 -17.48
C SER A 115 7.16 9.91 -16.82
N SER A 116 7.65 10.95 -17.50
CA SER A 116 7.60 12.33 -16.98
C SER A 116 6.16 12.79 -16.70
N GLU A 117 5.23 12.39 -17.56
CA GLU A 117 3.81 12.67 -17.37
C GLU A 117 3.28 12.01 -16.08
N TRP A 118 3.55 10.72 -15.90
CA TRP A 118 3.06 9.98 -14.74
C TRP A 118 3.76 10.41 -13.43
N ARG A 119 5.04 10.72 -13.47
CA ARG A 119 5.77 11.22 -12.28
C ARG A 119 5.20 12.51 -11.73
N ASN A 120 4.62 13.34 -12.59
CA ASN A 120 3.95 14.58 -12.19
C ASN A 120 2.47 14.38 -11.85
N HIS A 121 1.93 13.19 -12.05
CA HIS A 121 0.54 12.88 -11.72
C HIS A 121 0.36 12.83 -10.20
N PRO A 122 -0.61 13.59 -9.64
CA PRO A 122 -0.83 13.60 -8.20
C PRO A 122 -1.45 12.29 -7.69
N PHE A 123 -1.42 12.11 -6.39
CA PHE A 123 -2.31 11.16 -5.72
C PHE A 123 -3.75 11.59 -5.93
N VAL A 124 -4.61 10.67 -6.35
CA VAL A 124 -6.04 10.93 -6.56
C VAL A 124 -6.84 10.05 -5.61
N PRO A 125 -7.60 10.64 -4.67
CA PRO A 125 -8.45 9.86 -3.78
C PRO A 125 -9.56 9.14 -4.56
N PRO A 126 -10.08 8.02 -4.04
CA PRO A 126 -11.10 7.22 -4.75
C PRO A 126 -12.32 7.99 -5.22
N ALA A 127 -12.78 8.96 -4.44
CA ALA A 127 -13.94 9.78 -4.76
C ALA A 127 -13.74 10.67 -6.00
N GLU A 128 -12.49 10.98 -6.35
CA GLU A 128 -12.12 11.84 -7.46
C GLU A 128 -11.57 11.06 -8.67
N TRP A 129 -11.40 9.77 -8.52
CA TRP A 129 -10.85 8.94 -9.60
C TRP A 129 -11.88 8.69 -10.68
N MET A 130 -11.59 9.18 -11.87
CA MET A 130 -12.47 9.08 -13.04
C MET A 130 -11.99 8.04 -14.09
N GLY A 131 -11.01 7.24 -13.75
CA GLY A 131 -10.45 6.21 -14.64
C GLY A 131 -9.06 6.52 -15.15
#